data_2cb26e00c253cf2dacd93c6e029ecdc6
#
_entry.id   2cb26e00c253cf2dacd93c6e029ecdc6
#
_cell.length_a   1.000
_cell.length_b   1.000
_cell.length_c   1.000
_cell.angle_alpha   90.00
_cell.angle_beta   90.00
_cell.angle_gamma   90.00
#
_symmetry.space_group_name_H-M   'P 1'
#
loop_
_entity.id
_entity.type
_entity.pdbx_description
1 polymer ?
#
loop_
_entity_poly.entity_id
_entity_poly.type
_entity_poly.pdbx_seq_one_letter_code
_entity_poly.pdbx_strand_id
1 'polypeptide(L)'
;GFKIISSKKFIIAGASGSMLYNFGKSQFSDSQMFFKLLKLVPRLLLNKIFYGRYLDVFLTHAPPLGIHDKPDPCHKGFKCYLWFLRWFKPKYMVHGHIHLYDLQEKRISQYHQTTIINAFEHYVIDTDNQ
;
A
#
# COMPACT_ATOMS: atom_id res chain seq x y z
N GLY A 1 -5.92 -1.08 -10.87
CA GLY A 1 -5.01 -0.24 -11.60
C GLY A 1 -3.97 0.47 -10.74
N PHE A 2 -3.08 1.15 -11.41
CA PHE A 2 -2.00 1.90 -10.76
C PHE A 2 -2.22 3.37 -11.09
N LYS A 3 -2.47 4.17 -10.06
CA LYS A 3 -2.90 5.54 -10.26
C LYS A 3 -2.38 6.44 -9.15
N ILE A 4 -2.03 7.67 -9.49
CA ILE A 4 -1.68 8.70 -8.52
C ILE A 4 -2.62 9.87 -8.69
N ILE A 5 -3.20 10.32 -7.58
CA ILE A 5 -3.99 11.54 -7.51
C ILE A 5 -3.19 12.52 -6.65
N SER A 6 -2.78 13.63 -7.22
CA SER A 6 -1.93 14.59 -6.54
C SER A 6 -2.60 15.95 -6.45
N SER A 7 -2.54 16.54 -5.25
CA SER A 7 -2.91 17.92 -5.03
C SER A 7 -2.00 18.49 -3.94
N LYS A 8 -1.97 19.81 -3.80
CA LYS A 8 -1.21 20.45 -2.73
C LYS A 8 -1.61 19.93 -1.36
N LYS A 9 -2.88 19.62 -1.18
CA LYS A 9 -3.48 19.23 0.10
C LYS A 9 -3.31 17.74 0.41
N PHE A 10 -3.38 16.88 -0.61
CA PHE A 10 -3.41 15.43 -0.40
C PHE A 10 -2.90 14.68 -1.62
N ILE A 11 -2.03 13.70 -1.40
CA ILE A 11 -1.47 12.88 -2.48
C ILE A 11 -1.71 11.41 -2.15
N ILE A 12 -2.42 10.71 -3.04
CA ILE A 12 -2.74 9.29 -2.91
C ILE A 12 -2.16 8.55 -4.11
N ALA A 13 -1.45 7.46 -3.86
CA ALA A 13 -1.05 6.50 -4.90
C ALA A 13 -1.75 5.18 -4.65
N GLY A 14 -2.29 4.58 -5.70
CA GLY A 14 -3.00 3.31 -5.62
C GLY A 14 -2.32 2.22 -6.42
N ALA A 15 -2.33 1.01 -5.87
CA ALA A 15 -1.86 -0.19 -6.55
C ALA A 15 -2.85 -1.34 -6.29
N SER A 16 -3.32 -1.96 -7.36
CA SER A 16 -4.24 -3.09 -7.26
C SER A 16 -3.52 -4.41 -7.49
N GLY A 17 -4.17 -5.49 -7.09
CA GLY A 17 -3.70 -6.85 -7.36
C GLY A 17 -3.25 -7.57 -6.11
N SER A 18 -3.17 -8.90 -6.24
CA SER A 18 -2.74 -9.80 -5.17
C SER A 18 -1.56 -10.66 -5.66
N MET A 19 -0.95 -11.38 -4.73
CA MET A 19 0.15 -12.29 -5.06
C MET A 19 -0.34 -13.39 -6.00
N LEU A 20 0.47 -13.70 -7.00
CA LEU A 20 0.17 -14.73 -8.00
C LEU A 20 0.08 -16.11 -7.33
N TYR A 21 -1.03 -16.81 -7.52
CA TYR A 21 -1.21 -18.16 -6.99
C TYR A 21 -1.92 -19.12 -7.96
N ASN A 22 -2.72 -18.61 -8.90
CA ASN A 22 -3.42 -19.46 -9.88
C ASN A 22 -3.51 -18.83 -11.27
N PHE A 23 -2.65 -17.86 -11.58
CA PHE A 23 -2.60 -17.14 -12.86
C PHE A 23 -3.90 -16.41 -13.22
N GLY A 24 -4.70 -16.04 -12.20
CA GLY A 24 -5.88 -15.24 -12.41
C GLY A 24 -5.58 -13.79 -12.78
N LYS A 25 -6.62 -13.05 -13.15
CA LYS A 25 -6.50 -11.61 -13.44
C LYS A 25 -6.12 -10.85 -12.17
N SER A 26 -5.37 -9.77 -12.35
CA SER A 26 -4.92 -8.92 -11.26
C SER A 26 -4.09 -9.64 -10.21
N GLN A 27 -3.39 -10.69 -10.61
CA GLN A 27 -2.42 -11.38 -9.77
C GLN A 27 -1.03 -11.18 -10.33
N PHE A 28 -0.08 -10.87 -9.46
CA PHE A 28 1.28 -10.53 -9.85
C PHE A 28 2.29 -11.23 -8.97
N SER A 29 3.44 -11.61 -9.54
CA SER A 29 4.60 -11.96 -8.73
C SER A 29 5.14 -10.69 -8.08
N ASP A 30 6.01 -10.85 -7.08
CA ASP A 30 6.64 -9.69 -6.44
C ASP A 30 7.44 -8.86 -7.45
N SER A 31 8.16 -9.52 -8.36
CA SER A 31 8.91 -8.83 -9.41
C SER A 31 8.01 -8.05 -10.35
N GLN A 32 6.88 -8.63 -10.75
CA GLN A 32 5.92 -7.94 -11.60
C GLN A 32 5.35 -6.71 -10.89
N MET A 33 4.99 -6.85 -9.63
CA MET A 33 4.49 -5.72 -8.84
C MET A 33 5.55 -4.64 -8.69
N PHE A 34 6.81 -5.03 -8.46
CA PHE A 34 7.92 -4.09 -8.37
C PHE A 34 8.04 -3.23 -9.63
N PHE A 35 8.02 -3.84 -10.81
CA PHE A 35 8.10 -3.10 -12.07
C PHE A 35 6.88 -2.20 -12.30
N LYS A 36 5.71 -2.63 -11.84
CA LYS A 36 4.52 -1.78 -11.91
C LYS A 36 4.62 -0.57 -10.99
N LEU A 37 5.19 -0.73 -9.80
CA LEU A 37 5.46 0.39 -8.89
C LEU A 37 6.48 1.37 -9.46
N LEU A 38 7.48 0.87 -10.20
CA LEU A 38 8.47 1.74 -10.84
C LEU A 38 7.83 2.74 -11.81
N LYS A 39 6.70 2.40 -12.40
CA LYS A 39 5.96 3.31 -13.29
C LYS A 39 5.38 4.51 -12.56
N LEU A 40 5.20 4.41 -11.25
CA LEU A 40 4.71 5.52 -10.43
C LEU A 40 5.85 6.49 -10.04
N VAL A 41 7.09 6.04 -10.10
CA VAL A 41 8.24 6.79 -9.59
C VAL A 41 8.40 8.18 -10.22
N PRO A 42 8.31 8.35 -11.56
CA PRO A 42 8.45 9.68 -12.15
C PRO A 42 7.48 10.70 -11.56
N ARG A 43 6.22 10.31 -11.37
CA ARG A 43 5.21 11.21 -10.79
C ARG A 43 5.51 11.49 -9.33
N LEU A 44 5.97 10.49 -8.57
CA LEU A 44 6.34 10.68 -7.17
C LEU A 44 7.52 11.65 -7.03
N LEU A 45 8.50 11.57 -7.93
CA LEU A 45 9.62 12.51 -7.95
C LEU A 45 9.15 13.93 -8.25
N LEU A 46 8.23 14.10 -9.19
CA LEU A 46 7.62 15.41 -9.46
C LEU A 46 6.87 15.93 -8.24
N ASN A 47 6.15 15.07 -7.54
CA ASN A 47 5.46 15.45 -6.32
C ASN A 47 6.43 15.98 -5.26
N LYS A 48 7.58 15.33 -5.12
CA LYS A 48 8.62 15.79 -4.19
C LYS A 48 9.10 17.19 -4.53
N ILE A 49 9.27 17.48 -5.82
CA ILE A 49 9.71 18.81 -6.28
C ILE A 49 8.65 19.86 -6.05
N PHE A 50 7.38 19.57 -6.41
CA PHE A 50 6.32 20.57 -6.36
C PHE A 50 5.63 20.71 -5.01
N TYR A 51 5.57 19.63 -4.22
CA TYR A 51 4.82 19.60 -2.96
C TYR A 51 5.68 19.31 -1.74
N GLY A 52 6.97 19.04 -1.92
CA GLY A 52 7.90 18.73 -0.82
C GLY A 52 7.78 17.32 -0.25
N ARG A 53 6.93 16.48 -0.81
CA ARG A 53 6.75 15.09 -0.37
C ARG A 53 6.32 14.22 -1.53
N TYR A 54 6.55 12.90 -1.42
CA TYR A 54 6.21 11.96 -2.50
C TYR A 54 4.72 11.64 -2.52
N LEU A 55 4.15 11.24 -1.38
CA LEU A 55 2.72 10.93 -1.23
C LEU A 55 2.37 10.89 0.26
N ASP A 56 1.07 10.96 0.53
CA ASP A 56 0.52 10.87 1.89
C ASP A 56 -0.03 9.49 2.19
N VAL A 57 -0.72 8.88 1.23
CA VAL A 57 -1.37 7.58 1.39
C VAL A 57 -1.02 6.67 0.22
N PHE A 58 -0.64 5.44 0.57
CA PHE A 58 -0.48 4.34 -0.38
C PHE A 58 -1.65 3.39 -0.18
N LEU A 59 -2.56 3.35 -1.16
CA LEU A 59 -3.78 2.55 -1.10
C LEU A 59 -3.60 1.29 -1.95
N THR A 60 -3.69 0.11 -1.32
CA THR A 60 -3.47 -1.16 -2.00
C THR A 60 -4.57 -2.15 -1.67
N HIS A 61 -4.69 -3.19 -2.50
CA HIS A 61 -5.54 -4.34 -2.18
C HIS A 61 -4.81 -5.27 -1.21
N ALA A 62 -3.57 -5.64 -1.52
CA ALA A 62 -2.77 -6.58 -0.73
C ALA A 62 -1.89 -5.86 0.30
N PRO A 63 -1.56 -6.52 1.44
CA PRO A 63 -0.65 -5.97 2.43
C PRO A 63 0.82 -6.11 2.00
N PRO A 64 1.77 -5.49 2.73
CA PRO A 64 3.18 -5.81 2.57
C PRO A 64 3.50 -7.18 3.19
N LEU A 65 4.57 -7.81 2.72
CA LEU A 65 5.01 -9.10 3.23
C LEU A 65 5.31 -9.04 4.74
N GLY A 66 4.75 -9.97 5.49
CA GLY A 66 5.01 -10.11 6.92
C GLY A 66 4.22 -9.17 7.81
N ILE A 67 3.41 -8.27 7.24
CA ILE A 67 2.60 -7.31 8.01
C ILE A 67 1.15 -7.47 7.60
N HIS A 68 0.32 -7.96 8.51
CA HIS A 68 -1.11 -8.24 8.29
C HIS A 68 -1.38 -9.30 7.23
N ASP A 69 -0.36 -9.94 6.65
CA ASP A 69 -0.56 -10.97 5.64
C ASP A 69 -0.73 -12.34 6.27
N LYS A 70 -1.03 -13.33 5.44
CA LYS A 70 -1.16 -14.73 5.84
C LYS A 70 -0.14 -15.57 5.04
N PRO A 71 0.27 -16.76 5.54
CA PRO A 71 1.29 -17.55 4.86
C PRO A 71 0.80 -18.22 3.57
N ASP A 72 -0.51 -18.38 3.37
CA ASP A 72 -1.03 -18.99 2.16
C ASP A 72 -0.80 -18.08 0.94
N PRO A 73 -0.59 -18.63 -0.27
CA PRO A 73 -0.20 -17.82 -1.43
C PRO A 73 -1.18 -16.71 -1.78
N CYS A 74 -2.49 -16.94 -1.63
CA CYS A 74 -3.52 -15.96 -1.96
C CYS A 74 -3.45 -14.71 -1.08
N HIS A 75 -3.05 -14.85 0.20
CA HIS A 75 -3.05 -13.78 1.19
C HIS A 75 -1.65 -13.31 1.56
N LYS A 76 -0.62 -13.81 0.87
CA LYS A 76 0.74 -13.36 1.09
C LYS A 76 0.94 -11.94 0.58
N GLY A 77 1.64 -11.12 1.35
CA GLY A 77 1.91 -9.75 0.99
C GLY A 77 3.08 -9.59 0.01
N PHE A 78 3.24 -8.39 -0.52
CA PHE A 78 4.31 -8.07 -1.45
C PHE A 78 5.54 -7.53 -0.72
N LYS A 79 6.69 -8.14 -0.97
CA LYS A 79 7.98 -7.66 -0.42
C LYS A 79 8.33 -6.28 -0.97
N CYS A 80 8.04 -6.01 -2.23
CA CYS A 80 8.35 -4.72 -2.85
C CYS A 80 7.58 -3.56 -2.22
N TYR A 81 6.46 -3.82 -1.55
CA TYR A 81 5.76 -2.78 -0.79
C TYR A 81 6.59 -2.29 0.38
N LEU A 82 7.36 -3.16 1.03
CA LEU A 82 8.27 -2.76 2.12
C LEU A 82 9.32 -1.78 1.60
N TRP A 83 9.90 -2.08 0.44
CA TRP A 83 10.84 -1.18 -0.22
C TRP A 83 10.18 0.17 -0.54
N PHE A 84 8.98 0.14 -1.12
CA PHE A 84 8.24 1.35 -1.50
C PHE A 84 8.00 2.25 -0.29
N LEU A 85 7.56 1.66 0.83
CA LEU A 85 7.29 2.41 2.06
C LEU A 85 8.56 3.07 2.62
N ARG A 86 9.69 2.37 2.55
CA ARG A 86 10.96 2.92 3.06
C ARG A 86 11.48 4.06 2.19
N TRP A 87 11.30 3.99 0.88
CA TRP A 87 11.80 5.00 -0.05
C TRP A 87 10.91 6.23 -0.13
N PHE A 88 9.60 6.03 -0.21
CA PHE A 88 8.67 7.14 -0.46
C PHE A 88 7.95 7.62 0.79
N LYS A 89 8.00 6.89 1.87
CA LYS A 89 7.59 7.30 3.22
C LYS A 89 6.19 7.91 3.29
N PRO A 90 5.16 7.23 2.76
CA PRO A 90 3.80 7.70 2.95
C PRO A 90 3.48 7.71 4.44
N LYS A 91 2.59 8.58 4.86
CA LYS A 91 2.14 8.60 6.25
C LYS A 91 1.29 7.39 6.57
N TYR A 92 0.47 6.96 5.61
CA TYR A 92 -0.40 5.80 5.74
C TYR A 92 -0.26 4.85 4.56
N MET A 93 -0.36 3.56 4.84
CA MET A 93 -0.65 2.54 3.86
C MET A 93 -1.97 1.89 4.27
N VAL A 94 -2.96 1.92 3.39
CA VAL A 94 -4.28 1.33 3.65
C VAL A 94 -4.47 0.18 2.69
N HIS A 95 -4.71 -1.03 3.22
CA HIS A 95 -4.93 -2.22 2.40
C HIS A 95 -6.20 -2.94 2.82
N GLY A 96 -6.70 -3.80 1.94
CA GLY A 96 -7.80 -4.70 2.22
C GLY A 96 -7.35 -6.15 2.12
N HIS A 97 -8.15 -6.98 1.41
CA HIS A 97 -7.87 -8.37 1.05
C HIS A 97 -7.82 -9.34 2.24
N ILE A 98 -7.20 -8.98 3.35
CA ILE A 98 -7.08 -9.85 4.52
C ILE A 98 -8.31 -9.67 5.40
N HIS A 99 -9.16 -10.69 5.46
CA HIS A 99 -10.37 -10.67 6.26
C HIS A 99 -10.03 -10.90 7.73
N LEU A 100 -10.64 -10.11 8.61
CA LEU A 100 -10.46 -10.22 10.04
C LEU A 100 -11.54 -11.14 10.60
N TYR A 101 -11.19 -12.42 10.78
CA TYR A 101 -12.12 -13.40 11.36
C TYR A 101 -12.15 -13.34 12.89
N ASP A 102 -11.12 -12.77 13.49
CA ASP A 102 -11.01 -12.55 14.91
C ASP A 102 -10.88 -11.05 15.18
N LEU A 103 -11.77 -10.49 15.98
CA LEU A 103 -11.74 -9.07 16.32
C LEU A 103 -10.47 -8.66 17.05
N GLN A 104 -9.72 -9.61 17.58
CA GLN A 104 -8.44 -9.35 18.23
C GLN A 104 -7.26 -9.37 17.27
N GLU A 105 -7.45 -9.74 16.01
CA GLU A 105 -6.39 -9.66 15.03
C GLU A 105 -5.92 -8.21 14.88
N LYS A 106 -4.60 -8.05 14.77
CA LYS A 106 -3.99 -6.73 14.67
C LYS A 106 -4.36 -6.08 13.35
N ARG A 107 -4.96 -4.90 13.44
CA ARG A 107 -5.44 -4.13 12.29
C ARG A 107 -4.50 -3.00 11.90
N ILE A 108 -3.73 -2.48 12.85
CA ILE A 108 -2.84 -1.34 12.67
C ILE A 108 -1.43 -1.72 13.08
N SER A 109 -0.46 -1.43 12.22
CA SER A 109 0.95 -1.67 12.49
C SER A 109 1.77 -0.49 12.02
N GLN A 110 2.95 -0.32 12.59
CA GLN A 110 3.89 0.72 12.21
C GLN A 110 5.08 0.09 11.50
N TYR A 111 5.44 0.61 10.33
CA TYR A 111 6.64 0.21 9.61
C TYR A 111 7.41 1.46 9.20
N HIS A 112 8.56 1.70 9.85
CA HIS A 112 9.32 2.93 9.70
C HIS A 112 8.42 4.14 9.94
N GLN A 113 8.23 5.01 8.94
CA GLN A 113 7.43 6.23 9.10
C GLN A 113 5.95 6.02 8.71
N THR A 114 5.59 4.82 8.28
CA THR A 114 4.26 4.54 7.74
C THR A 114 3.41 3.77 8.73
N THR A 115 2.21 4.24 8.98
CA THR A 115 1.17 3.51 9.70
C THR A 115 0.39 2.66 8.70
N ILE A 116 0.40 1.34 8.88
CA ILE A 116 -0.24 0.38 7.99
C ILE A 116 -1.56 -0.05 8.59
N ILE A 117 -2.65 0.12 7.82
CA ILE A 117 -4.01 -0.11 8.29
C ILE A 117 -4.68 -1.14 7.38
N ASN A 118 -5.21 -2.22 7.99
CA ASN A 118 -6.11 -3.15 7.31
C ASN A 118 -7.52 -2.58 7.40
N ALA A 119 -8.04 -2.09 6.28
CA ALA A 119 -9.35 -1.46 6.20
C ALA A 119 -10.46 -2.46 5.87
N PHE A 120 -10.34 -3.70 6.34
CA PHE A 120 -11.41 -4.69 6.19
C PHE A 120 -12.72 -4.11 6.72
N GLU A 121 -13.75 -4.10 5.86
CA GLU A 121 -15.01 -3.38 6.00
C GLU A 121 -14.81 -1.87 5.84
N HIS A 122 -14.38 -1.17 6.88
CA HIS A 122 -13.99 0.23 6.75
C HIS A 122 -13.15 0.68 7.95
N TYR A 123 -12.44 1.79 7.76
CA TYR A 123 -11.65 2.41 8.82
C TYR A 123 -11.58 3.92 8.55
N VAL A 124 -11.82 4.73 9.55
CA VAL A 124 -11.81 6.19 9.42
C VAL A 124 -10.45 6.74 9.83
N ILE A 125 -9.83 7.52 8.95
CA ILE A 125 -8.58 8.24 9.22
C ILE A 125 -8.89 9.73 9.20
N ASP A 126 -8.58 10.42 10.29
CA ASP A 126 -8.69 11.87 10.36
C ASP A 126 -7.34 12.49 9.98
N THR A 127 -7.25 12.97 8.75
CA THR A 127 -6.03 13.57 8.22
C THR A 127 -5.79 15.00 8.70
N ASP A 128 -6.81 15.64 9.29
CA ASP A 128 -6.70 17.01 9.78
C ASP A 128 -5.96 17.11 11.11
N ASN A 129 -5.84 16.01 11.84
CA ASN A 129 -5.22 15.96 13.17
C ASN A 129 -3.76 15.50 13.13
N GLN A 130 -3.04 15.73 12.04
CA GLN A 130 -1.70 15.21 11.88
C GLN A 130 -0.62 16.26 11.80
#